data_a64268d3145362f5abcada3527295fa2
#
_entry.id   a64268d3145362f5abcada3527295fa2
#
_cell.length_a   1.000
_cell.length_b   1.000
_cell.length_c   1.000
_cell.angle_alpha   90.00
_cell.angle_beta   90.00
_cell.angle_gamma   90.00
#
_symmetry.space_group_name_H-M   'P 1'
#
loop_
_entity.id
_entity.type
_entity.pdbx_description
1 polymer ?
#
loop_
_entity_poly.entity_id
_entity_poly.type
_entity_poly.pdbx_seq_one_letter_code
_entity_poly.pdbx_strand_id
1 'polypeptide(L)'
;MRWVMAFILVFTQWAFADETCMSPYMAKIKGQEDFVYVWTLGVEGVGDEQDKLVTVSVNPASDDYGKVVSSLSVGGRNEAHHTGLSDDRRYLWASSLDTSKIFIFDVHTDPAKPTLHKTITDFVARSGGVVGPHTSYALPGRMMITGLSNNRDHGGRTGLVEYTNAGDYVATYWMPTDDNLQGAVKSGQFADGYGYDVRALPRKNLMFTSSFTGWNNYMMNLGALMADAEAMKAFGNTVVLWDLHARQPRKILDVPGAPLELRCAWGESHNYCFTSTALTSKVWLIYEDDDGEWQAEAVGDIGDAAKIPLPVDISITADDSRLWVNTWNDGMTRLYDISDPHNAKQIYSKKIGEQVNMVSQSWDGKRVYYTSSLLANWDKQEPKGPDLQYLKVYDFDGKELKETLSIDFLAAKLGAPHQMRFGAYALYGEKTAGR
;
A
#
# COMPACT_ATOMS: atom_id res chain seq x y z
N MET A 1 54.03 -21.41 23.91
CA MET A 1 52.78 -21.63 23.14
C MET A 1 51.75 -20.67 23.71
N ARG A 2 51.50 -19.55 23.00
CA ARG A 2 50.48 -18.58 23.36
C ARG A 2 49.24 -18.85 22.46
N TRP A 3 48.13 -19.25 23.07
CA TRP A 3 46.86 -19.39 22.42
C TRP A 3 46.24 -17.99 22.24
N VAL A 4 46.08 -17.56 21.01
CA VAL A 4 45.26 -16.38 20.65
C VAL A 4 43.82 -16.86 20.47
N MET A 5 42.95 -16.56 21.42
CA MET A 5 41.50 -16.69 21.27
C MET A 5 41.01 -15.58 20.35
N ALA A 6 40.66 -15.93 19.12
CA ALA A 6 39.93 -15.02 18.26
C ALA A 6 38.45 -14.97 18.70
N PHE A 7 38.04 -13.86 19.29
CA PHE A 7 36.61 -13.58 19.48
C PHE A 7 36.01 -13.20 18.13
N ILE A 8 35.20 -14.11 17.58
CA ILE A 8 34.32 -13.80 16.44
C ILE A 8 33.16 -13.00 17.05
N LEU A 9 33.19 -11.66 16.88
CA LEU A 9 32.04 -10.81 17.09
C LEU A 9 31.05 -11.10 15.96
N VAL A 10 30.04 -11.90 16.27
CA VAL A 10 28.87 -12.05 15.42
C VAL A 10 28.07 -10.74 15.56
N PHE A 11 28.25 -9.83 14.61
CA PHE A 11 27.32 -8.72 14.45
C PHE A 11 25.99 -9.31 13.97
N THR A 12 25.04 -9.49 14.86
CA THR A 12 23.65 -9.65 14.48
C THR A 12 23.22 -8.34 13.84
N GLN A 13 23.23 -8.28 12.54
CA GLN A 13 22.51 -7.21 11.82
C GLN A 13 21.04 -7.39 12.16
N TRP A 14 20.52 -6.46 12.92
CA TRP A 14 19.09 -6.37 13.17
C TRP A 14 18.44 -5.97 11.86
N ALA A 15 17.81 -6.93 11.21
CA ALA A 15 16.95 -6.64 10.07
C ALA A 15 15.78 -5.79 10.57
N PHE A 16 15.58 -4.65 9.96
CA PHE A 16 14.38 -3.83 10.18
C PHE A 16 13.39 -4.21 9.10
N ALA A 17 12.17 -4.52 9.47
CA ALA A 17 11.12 -4.80 8.52
C ALA A 17 10.42 -3.50 8.08
N ASP A 18 9.79 -3.60 6.94
CA ASP A 18 9.08 -2.50 6.31
C ASP A 18 7.59 -2.60 6.59
N GLU A 19 7.07 -1.60 7.28
CA GLU A 19 5.64 -1.32 7.29
C GLU A 19 5.21 -0.97 5.87
N THR A 20 4.17 -1.62 5.36
CA THR A 20 3.74 -1.42 3.97
C THR A 20 3.54 0.07 3.65
N CYS A 21 3.98 0.52 2.49
CA CYS A 21 3.96 1.91 2.04
C CYS A 21 4.75 2.91 2.89
N MET A 22 5.72 2.49 3.67
CA MET A 22 6.60 3.42 4.38
C MET A 22 7.47 4.20 3.38
N SER A 23 7.61 5.51 3.61
CA SER A 23 8.48 6.35 2.82
C SER A 23 9.92 6.33 3.37
N PRO A 24 10.96 6.35 2.51
CA PRO A 24 12.35 6.46 2.95
C PRO A 24 12.66 7.77 3.69
N TYR A 25 11.78 8.74 3.64
CA TYR A 25 11.89 9.99 4.40
C TYR A 25 11.38 9.88 5.84
N MET A 26 10.65 8.84 6.15
CA MET A 26 10.16 8.59 7.51
C MET A 26 11.27 7.98 8.38
N ALA A 27 11.29 8.33 9.66
CA ALA A 27 12.21 7.74 10.59
C ALA A 27 11.99 6.22 10.69
N LYS A 28 13.07 5.44 10.56
CA LYS A 28 13.03 4.00 10.80
C LYS A 28 12.76 3.75 12.28
N ILE A 29 11.72 2.97 12.55
CA ILE A 29 11.32 2.66 13.92
C ILE A 29 11.93 1.33 14.34
N LYS A 30 12.36 1.30 15.59
CA LYS A 30 12.86 0.11 16.27
C LYS A 30 11.89 -0.26 17.37
N GLY A 31 11.61 -1.53 17.52
CA GLY A 31 10.82 -2.04 18.62
C GLY A 31 9.50 -2.67 18.20
N GLN A 32 8.58 -2.68 19.13
CA GLN A 32 7.27 -3.29 19.03
C GLN A 32 6.24 -2.21 18.75
N GLU A 33 5.39 -2.44 17.76
CA GLU A 33 4.17 -1.66 17.57
C GLU A 33 3.18 -1.93 18.72
N ASP A 34 2.53 -0.87 19.22
CA ASP A 34 1.47 -0.98 20.23
C ASP A 34 0.09 -1.11 19.60
N PHE A 35 -0.11 -0.46 18.45
CA PHE A 35 -1.39 -0.37 17.77
C PHE A 35 -1.26 -0.65 16.28
N VAL A 36 -2.33 -1.21 15.72
CA VAL A 36 -2.60 -1.18 14.29
C VAL A 36 -3.85 -0.33 14.02
N TYR A 37 -3.74 0.63 13.13
CA TYR A 37 -4.83 1.43 12.61
C TYR A 37 -5.34 0.78 11.34
N VAL A 38 -6.61 0.40 11.32
CA VAL A 38 -7.25 -0.24 10.17
C VAL A 38 -8.31 0.69 9.60
N TRP A 39 -8.14 1.12 8.35
CA TRP A 39 -9.12 1.89 7.62
C TRP A 39 -10.13 0.94 6.99
N THR A 40 -11.40 1.10 7.32
CA THR A 40 -12.41 0.06 7.18
C THR A 40 -13.64 0.60 6.47
N LEU A 41 -14.12 -0.13 5.46
CA LEU A 41 -15.34 0.18 4.71
C LEU A 41 -16.58 -0.11 5.55
N GLY A 42 -17.58 0.76 5.47
CA GLY A 42 -18.92 0.47 5.97
C GLY A 42 -19.62 -0.59 5.11
N VAL A 43 -20.22 -1.59 5.75
CA VAL A 43 -20.95 -2.67 5.09
C VAL A 43 -22.42 -2.60 5.48
N GLU A 44 -23.31 -2.75 4.49
CA GLU A 44 -24.76 -2.73 4.71
C GLU A 44 -25.20 -3.81 5.70
N GLY A 45 -26.03 -3.45 6.67
CA GLY A 45 -26.49 -4.33 7.74
C GLY A 45 -25.45 -4.65 8.81
N VAL A 46 -24.26 -4.02 8.77
CA VAL A 46 -23.17 -4.28 9.73
C VAL A 46 -22.86 -3.02 10.54
N GLY A 47 -23.10 -3.08 11.84
CA GLY A 47 -22.81 -2.00 12.78
C GLY A 47 -23.57 -0.70 12.46
N ASP A 48 -22.83 0.38 12.33
CA ASP A 48 -23.34 1.72 11.92
C ASP A 48 -23.29 1.95 10.41
N GLU A 49 -22.84 0.97 9.64
CA GLU A 49 -22.71 0.99 8.17
C GLU A 49 -21.77 2.11 7.63
N GLN A 50 -20.90 2.67 8.47
CA GLN A 50 -20.05 3.79 8.11
C GLN A 50 -18.60 3.37 7.98
N ASP A 51 -17.87 4.06 7.09
CA ASP A 51 -16.42 3.97 7.07
C ASP A 51 -15.84 4.48 8.38
N LYS A 52 -14.79 3.81 8.86
CA LYS A 52 -14.21 4.12 10.17
C LYS A 52 -12.74 3.77 10.27
N LEU A 53 -12.04 4.48 11.14
CA LEU A 53 -10.70 4.12 11.58
C LEU A 53 -10.82 3.26 12.84
N VAL A 54 -10.39 2.01 12.75
CA VAL A 54 -10.38 1.04 13.85
C VAL A 54 -8.96 0.95 14.41
N THR A 55 -8.80 1.11 15.71
CA THR A 55 -7.51 0.92 16.39
C THR A 55 -7.55 -0.36 17.21
N VAL A 56 -6.60 -1.25 16.93
CA VAL A 56 -6.46 -2.54 17.65
C VAL A 56 -5.13 -2.52 18.41
N SER A 57 -5.15 -2.94 19.68
CA SER A 57 -3.94 -3.17 20.46
C SER A 57 -3.25 -4.46 19.99
N VAL A 58 -1.98 -4.35 19.57
CA VAL A 58 -1.23 -5.46 18.96
C VAL A 58 0.12 -5.72 19.60
N ASN A 59 0.43 -5.05 20.72
CA ASN A 59 1.61 -5.36 21.51
C ASN A 59 1.33 -6.62 22.36
N PRO A 60 2.03 -7.75 22.13
CA PRO A 60 1.79 -8.99 22.88
C PRO A 60 2.03 -8.85 24.40
N ALA A 61 2.74 -7.81 24.84
CA ALA A 61 2.98 -7.52 26.25
C ALA A 61 1.86 -6.68 26.90
N SER A 62 0.88 -6.20 26.12
CA SER A 62 -0.24 -5.42 26.60
C SER A 62 -1.37 -6.32 27.15
N ASP A 63 -1.99 -5.93 28.27
CA ASP A 63 -3.22 -6.56 28.77
C ASP A 63 -4.41 -6.41 27.82
N ASP A 64 -4.32 -5.49 26.88
CA ASP A 64 -5.32 -5.22 25.84
C ASP A 64 -4.99 -5.88 24.49
N TYR A 65 -3.99 -6.76 24.43
CA TYR A 65 -3.63 -7.46 23.18
C TYR A 65 -4.85 -8.08 22.50
N GLY A 66 -5.02 -7.78 21.21
CA GLY A 66 -6.12 -8.26 20.38
C GLY A 66 -7.44 -7.52 20.56
N LYS A 67 -7.53 -6.52 21.44
CA LYS A 67 -8.77 -5.74 21.64
C LYS A 67 -8.84 -4.56 20.70
N VAL A 68 -10.04 -4.27 20.21
CA VAL A 68 -10.37 -2.97 19.60
C VAL A 68 -10.43 -1.93 20.71
N VAL A 69 -9.49 -0.99 20.69
CA VAL A 69 -9.38 0.06 21.72
C VAL A 69 -10.04 1.38 21.30
N SER A 70 -10.25 1.57 20.00
CA SER A 70 -10.98 2.71 19.43
C SER A 70 -11.62 2.35 18.10
N SER A 71 -12.76 2.97 17.79
CA SER A 71 -13.42 2.93 16.50
C SER A 71 -14.02 4.30 16.23
N LEU A 72 -13.56 4.99 15.20
CA LEU A 72 -13.94 6.35 14.86
C LEU A 72 -14.58 6.40 13.48
N SER A 73 -15.92 6.52 13.43
CA SER A 73 -16.69 6.66 12.19
C SER A 73 -16.54 8.06 11.60
N VAL A 74 -16.54 8.16 10.27
CA VAL A 74 -16.35 9.43 9.53
C VAL A 74 -17.59 9.92 8.80
N GLY A 75 -18.69 9.21 8.90
CA GLY A 75 -19.95 9.51 8.22
C GLY A 75 -20.05 8.89 6.83
N GLY A 76 -21.05 8.02 6.64
CA GLY A 76 -21.38 7.38 5.36
C GLY A 76 -20.42 6.29 4.90
N ARG A 77 -20.76 5.69 3.76
CA ARG A 77 -19.93 4.77 3.00
C ARG A 77 -19.23 5.56 1.90
N ASN A 78 -17.92 5.72 2.00
CA ASN A 78 -17.12 6.55 1.12
C ASN A 78 -16.17 5.72 0.24
N GLU A 79 -16.21 4.40 0.38
CA GLU A 79 -15.23 3.44 -0.16
C GLU A 79 -13.84 3.67 0.45
N ALA A 80 -13.71 3.38 1.74
CA ALA A 80 -12.47 3.46 2.49
C ALA A 80 -11.39 2.60 1.82
N HIS A 81 -10.23 3.16 1.50
CA HIS A 81 -9.25 2.46 0.69
C HIS A 81 -7.83 2.56 1.27
N HIS A 82 -6.96 3.40 0.71
CA HIS A 82 -5.58 3.50 1.16
C HIS A 82 -5.36 4.54 2.25
N THR A 83 -4.29 4.31 3.04
CA THR A 83 -3.83 5.22 4.07
C THR A 83 -2.33 5.46 3.93
N GLY A 84 -1.85 6.59 4.49
CA GLY A 84 -0.44 6.90 4.60
C GLY A 84 -0.18 7.79 5.80
N LEU A 85 0.95 7.57 6.49
CA LEU A 85 1.39 8.46 7.55
C LEU A 85 2.19 9.64 6.98
N SER A 86 2.07 10.84 7.56
CA SER A 86 2.98 11.94 7.29
C SER A 86 4.42 11.58 7.67
N ASP A 87 5.43 12.28 7.14
CA ASP A 87 6.84 11.97 7.38
C ASP A 87 7.25 12.03 8.87
N ASP A 88 6.57 12.88 9.65
CA ASP A 88 6.69 12.97 11.11
C ASP A 88 5.77 11.99 11.88
N ARG A 89 5.03 11.13 11.16
CA ARG A 89 4.03 10.16 11.68
C ARG A 89 2.93 10.77 12.55
N ARG A 90 2.76 12.08 12.53
CA ARG A 90 1.74 12.76 13.33
C ARG A 90 0.33 12.52 12.80
N TYR A 91 0.20 12.53 11.48
CA TYR A 91 -1.09 12.43 10.81
C TYR A 91 -1.20 11.16 9.98
N LEU A 92 -2.32 10.47 10.14
CA LEU A 92 -2.73 9.39 9.25
C LEU A 92 -3.71 9.95 8.23
N TRP A 93 -3.34 9.89 6.96
CA TRP A 93 -4.16 10.26 5.83
C TRP A 93 -4.89 9.05 5.30
N ALA A 94 -6.21 9.11 5.16
CA ALA A 94 -7.07 8.02 4.76
C ALA A 94 -7.94 8.43 3.56
N SER A 95 -7.72 7.78 2.44
CA SER A 95 -8.36 8.08 1.17
C SER A 95 -9.67 7.32 1.02
N SER A 96 -10.61 7.89 0.26
CA SER A 96 -11.91 7.32 -0.08
C SER A 96 -12.16 7.40 -1.57
N LEU A 97 -12.37 6.26 -2.22
CA LEU A 97 -12.45 6.21 -3.69
C LEU A 97 -13.74 6.80 -4.22
N ASP A 98 -14.90 6.43 -3.66
CA ASP A 98 -16.22 6.82 -4.18
C ASP A 98 -16.47 8.33 -4.02
N THR A 99 -16.31 8.85 -2.82
CA THR A 99 -16.59 10.27 -2.55
C THR A 99 -15.41 11.19 -2.85
N SER A 100 -14.25 10.66 -3.19
CA SER A 100 -12.99 11.40 -3.39
C SER A 100 -12.64 12.34 -2.23
N LYS A 101 -13.03 11.98 -1.00
CA LYS A 101 -12.65 12.67 0.23
C LYS A 101 -11.36 12.09 0.78
N ILE A 102 -10.64 12.89 1.56
CA ILE A 102 -9.48 12.44 2.32
C ILE A 102 -9.71 12.84 3.78
N PHE A 103 -9.60 11.87 4.67
CA PHE A 103 -9.71 12.08 6.11
C PHE A 103 -8.30 12.07 6.72
N ILE A 104 -8.00 13.08 7.54
CA ILE A 104 -6.70 13.23 8.21
C ILE A 104 -6.94 13.07 9.71
N PHE A 105 -6.33 12.04 10.29
CA PHE A 105 -6.44 11.73 11.72
C PHE A 105 -5.16 12.14 12.46
N ASP A 106 -5.29 12.78 13.62
CA ASP A 106 -4.19 12.95 14.58
C ASP A 106 -4.00 11.61 15.33
N VAL A 107 -2.89 10.94 15.07
CA VAL A 107 -2.48 9.70 15.74
C VAL A 107 -1.35 9.93 16.73
N HIS A 108 -0.86 11.18 16.84
CA HIS A 108 0.23 11.56 17.71
C HIS A 108 -0.26 11.91 19.11
N THR A 109 -1.38 12.62 19.23
CA THR A 109 -1.86 13.14 20.52
C THR A 109 -2.27 12.03 21.46
N ASP A 110 -2.97 11.02 20.95
CA ASP A 110 -3.27 9.77 21.66
C ASP A 110 -3.27 8.62 20.64
N PRO A 111 -2.18 7.85 20.53
CA PRO A 111 -2.10 6.78 19.53
C PRO A 111 -3.10 5.63 19.76
N ALA A 112 -3.63 5.47 20.98
CA ALA A 112 -4.69 4.50 21.23
C ALA A 112 -6.07 5.00 20.77
N LYS A 113 -6.28 6.31 20.72
CA LYS A 113 -7.57 6.95 20.40
C LYS A 113 -7.38 8.10 19.41
N PRO A 114 -7.06 7.81 18.15
CA PRO A 114 -6.95 8.83 17.11
C PRO A 114 -8.19 9.72 17.04
N THR A 115 -7.99 10.98 16.66
CA THR A 115 -9.08 11.95 16.45
C THR A 115 -9.06 12.46 15.02
N LEU A 116 -10.24 12.76 14.45
CA LEU A 116 -10.33 13.37 13.13
C LEU A 116 -9.83 14.82 13.21
N HIS A 117 -8.73 15.11 12.53
CA HIS A 117 -8.12 16.44 12.48
C HIS A 117 -8.73 17.30 11.38
N LYS A 118 -8.86 16.75 10.16
CA LYS A 118 -9.36 17.48 8.98
C LYS A 118 -10.02 16.52 8.00
N THR A 119 -11.03 17.00 7.27
CA THR A 119 -11.55 16.33 6.08
C THR A 119 -11.35 17.23 4.88
N ILE A 120 -10.67 16.73 3.84
CA ILE A 120 -10.56 17.39 2.55
C ILE A 120 -11.77 16.95 1.71
N THR A 121 -12.68 17.86 1.44
CA THR A 121 -13.91 17.61 0.68
C THR A 121 -13.88 18.23 -0.72
N ASP A 122 -12.88 19.04 -1.00
CA ASP A 122 -12.71 19.78 -2.25
C ASP A 122 -11.57 19.25 -3.12
N PHE A 123 -11.15 17.96 -2.87
CA PHE A 123 -10.05 17.31 -3.58
C PHE A 123 -10.22 17.38 -5.10
N VAL A 124 -11.39 17.01 -5.62
CA VAL A 124 -11.68 17.01 -7.07
C VAL A 124 -11.55 18.42 -7.66
N ALA A 125 -12.13 19.41 -6.99
CA ALA A 125 -12.09 20.79 -7.47
C ALA A 125 -10.68 21.39 -7.41
N ARG A 126 -9.95 21.17 -6.32
CA ARG A 126 -8.58 21.67 -6.16
C ARG A 126 -7.59 21.03 -7.10
N SER A 127 -7.70 19.74 -7.31
CA SER A 127 -6.82 19.00 -8.21
C SER A 127 -7.06 19.27 -9.70
N GLY A 128 -8.15 19.94 -10.05
CA GLY A 128 -8.54 20.17 -11.45
C GLY A 128 -9.21 18.95 -12.08
N GLY A 129 -9.84 18.09 -11.26
CA GLY A 129 -10.67 16.99 -11.74
C GLY A 129 -10.14 15.58 -11.47
N VAL A 130 -9.07 15.40 -10.69
CA VAL A 130 -8.63 14.09 -10.24
C VAL A 130 -9.67 13.49 -9.29
N VAL A 131 -10.04 12.22 -9.50
CA VAL A 131 -10.97 11.45 -8.66
C VAL A 131 -10.34 10.14 -8.18
N GLY A 132 -10.93 9.55 -7.15
CA GLY A 132 -10.44 8.31 -6.57
C GLY A 132 -9.03 8.47 -5.98
N PRO A 133 -8.83 9.35 -4.95
CA PRO A 133 -7.56 9.42 -4.26
C PRO A 133 -7.21 8.05 -3.70
N HIS A 134 -6.01 7.55 -4.05
CA HIS A 134 -5.61 6.20 -3.72
C HIS A 134 -4.46 6.19 -2.71
N THR A 135 -3.22 6.12 -3.15
CA THR A 135 -2.06 6.12 -2.25
C THR A 135 -1.82 7.52 -1.67
N SER A 136 -1.64 7.58 -0.36
CA SER A 136 -1.12 8.75 0.36
C SER A 136 0.32 8.46 0.77
N TYR A 137 1.29 9.19 0.21
CA TYR A 137 2.72 8.92 0.36
C TYR A 137 3.48 10.12 0.88
N ALA A 138 4.26 9.92 1.95
CA ALA A 138 4.99 11.00 2.60
C ALA A 138 6.26 11.40 1.81
N LEU A 139 6.43 12.70 1.63
CA LEU A 139 7.66 13.37 1.25
C LEU A 139 8.01 14.39 2.35
N PRO A 140 9.22 14.97 2.41
CA PRO A 140 9.56 15.92 3.47
C PRO A 140 8.57 17.09 3.56
N GLY A 141 7.76 17.12 4.63
CA GLY A 141 6.72 18.12 4.85
C GLY A 141 5.55 18.11 3.87
N ARG A 142 5.38 17.03 3.09
CA ARG A 142 4.40 16.91 2.02
C ARG A 142 3.76 15.52 1.99
N MET A 143 2.53 15.49 1.48
CA MET A 143 1.84 14.26 1.11
C MET A 143 1.60 14.26 -0.40
N MET A 144 2.04 13.21 -1.07
CA MET A 144 1.77 12.95 -2.48
C MET A 144 0.62 11.96 -2.57
N ILE A 145 -0.44 12.32 -3.30
CA ILE A 145 -1.65 11.53 -3.47
C ILE A 145 -1.75 11.10 -4.93
N THR A 146 -1.91 9.80 -5.18
CA THR A 146 -2.27 9.33 -6.52
C THR A 146 -3.79 9.39 -6.69
N GLY A 147 -4.25 9.76 -7.89
CA GLY A 147 -5.65 9.57 -8.28
C GLY A 147 -5.77 8.40 -9.24
N LEU A 148 -6.86 7.65 -9.15
CA LEU A 148 -7.11 6.54 -10.08
C LEU A 148 -7.60 7.03 -11.44
N SER A 149 -8.40 8.10 -11.47
CA SER A 149 -9.14 8.54 -12.63
C SER A 149 -9.38 10.05 -12.63
N ASN A 150 -10.21 10.55 -13.52
CA ASN A 150 -10.64 11.95 -13.58
C ASN A 150 -12.18 12.06 -13.65
N ASN A 151 -12.70 13.26 -13.35
CA ASN A 151 -14.14 13.53 -13.34
C ASN A 151 -14.71 13.95 -14.69
N ARG A 152 -13.90 14.01 -15.75
CA ARG A 152 -14.32 14.47 -17.07
C ARG A 152 -14.98 13.35 -17.87
N ASP A 153 -14.32 12.19 -17.92
CA ASP A 153 -14.75 11.03 -18.68
C ASP A 153 -14.66 9.72 -17.88
N HIS A 154 -14.24 9.82 -16.62
CA HIS A 154 -14.01 8.69 -15.72
C HIS A 154 -13.00 7.66 -16.24
N GLY A 155 -12.15 8.08 -17.16
CA GLY A 155 -11.12 7.29 -17.80
C GLY A 155 -9.71 7.67 -17.36
N GLY A 156 -8.76 7.46 -18.27
CA GLY A 156 -7.36 7.86 -18.12
C GLY A 156 -7.17 9.37 -18.20
N ARG A 157 -6.00 9.82 -17.93
CA ARG A 157 -5.43 11.09 -17.56
C ARG A 157 -5.87 11.55 -16.18
N THR A 158 -5.29 10.91 -15.21
CA THR A 158 -5.26 11.35 -13.82
C THR A 158 -3.95 12.09 -13.51
N GLY A 159 -3.68 12.39 -12.24
CA GLY A 159 -2.47 13.07 -11.79
C GLY A 159 -2.07 12.69 -10.38
N LEU A 160 -0.86 13.14 -10.04
CA LEU A 160 -0.35 13.20 -8.67
C LEU A 160 -0.78 14.53 -8.06
N VAL A 161 -1.35 14.50 -6.87
CA VAL A 161 -1.82 15.69 -6.15
C VAL A 161 -0.98 15.87 -4.89
N GLU A 162 -0.31 17.01 -4.77
CA GLU A 162 0.57 17.32 -3.65
C GLU A 162 -0.13 18.24 -2.65
N TYR A 163 -0.03 17.87 -1.36
CA TYR A 163 -0.51 18.63 -0.21
C TYR A 163 0.62 18.87 0.79
N THR A 164 0.48 19.88 1.65
CA THR A 164 1.27 19.99 2.88
C THR A 164 0.81 18.93 3.89
N ASN A 165 1.62 18.62 4.90
CA ASN A 165 1.19 17.73 6.00
C ASN A 165 -0.06 18.24 6.74
N ALA A 166 -0.33 19.57 6.70
CA ALA A 166 -1.52 20.18 7.28
C ALA A 166 -2.77 20.10 6.38
N GLY A 167 -2.66 19.50 5.20
CA GLY A 167 -3.78 19.32 4.29
C GLY A 167 -4.10 20.55 3.43
N ASP A 168 -3.12 21.38 3.12
CA ASP A 168 -3.28 22.49 2.19
C ASP A 168 -2.79 22.07 0.81
N TYR A 169 -3.60 22.27 -0.22
CA TYR A 169 -3.28 21.95 -1.61
C TYR A 169 -2.05 22.72 -2.10
N VAL A 170 -1.14 22.03 -2.80
CA VAL A 170 0.07 22.60 -3.39
C VAL A 170 -0.01 22.62 -4.91
N ALA A 171 -0.14 21.45 -5.53
CA ALA A 171 -0.14 21.32 -6.99
C ALA A 171 -0.73 19.98 -7.46
N THR A 172 -1.04 19.91 -8.76
CA THR A 172 -1.35 18.67 -9.49
C THR A 172 -0.37 18.49 -10.62
N TYR A 173 0.20 17.29 -10.73
CA TYR A 173 1.13 16.87 -11.77
C TYR A 173 0.46 15.78 -12.60
N TRP A 174 0.10 16.11 -13.84
CA TRP A 174 -0.69 15.23 -14.71
C TRP A 174 0.15 14.11 -15.32
N MET A 175 -0.46 12.93 -15.46
CA MET A 175 0.17 11.81 -16.16
C MET A 175 0.50 12.19 -17.62
N PRO A 176 1.66 11.77 -18.15
CA PRO A 176 2.13 12.12 -19.50
C PRO A 176 1.38 11.29 -20.57
N THR A 177 0.23 11.80 -21.01
CA THR A 177 -0.65 11.14 -21.99
C THR A 177 -0.61 11.77 -23.38
N ASP A 178 0.13 12.85 -23.60
CA ASP A 178 0.27 13.53 -24.88
C ASP A 178 1.60 14.31 -24.98
N ASP A 179 1.99 14.74 -26.19
CA ASP A 179 3.25 15.45 -26.48
C ASP A 179 3.32 16.87 -25.90
N ASN A 180 2.22 17.40 -25.38
CA ASN A 180 2.18 18.75 -24.81
C ASN A 180 2.71 18.82 -23.37
N LEU A 181 3.08 17.66 -22.81
CA LEU A 181 3.58 17.57 -21.44
C LEU A 181 5.07 17.93 -21.41
N GLN A 182 5.37 18.97 -20.67
CA GLN A 182 6.74 19.41 -20.42
C GLN A 182 7.45 18.38 -19.55
N GLY A 183 8.49 17.74 -20.10
CA GLY A 183 9.32 16.76 -19.41
C GLY A 183 10.31 16.13 -20.37
N ALA A 184 11.23 15.32 -19.84
CA ALA A 184 12.24 14.62 -20.63
C ALA A 184 11.73 13.33 -21.28
N VAL A 185 10.43 13.10 -21.30
CA VAL A 185 9.81 11.96 -21.99
C VAL A 185 10.01 12.15 -23.50
N LYS A 186 10.50 11.11 -24.17
CA LYS A 186 10.66 11.13 -25.62
C LYS A 186 9.31 11.37 -26.29
N SER A 187 9.28 12.24 -27.30
CA SER A 187 8.07 12.43 -28.14
C SER A 187 7.55 11.10 -28.67
N GLY A 188 6.26 10.88 -28.53
CA GLY A 188 5.58 9.63 -28.94
C GLY A 188 5.60 8.50 -27.90
N GLN A 189 6.14 8.72 -26.70
CA GLN A 189 5.96 7.81 -25.55
C GLN A 189 4.88 8.37 -24.62
N PHE A 190 3.80 7.61 -24.42
CA PHE A 190 2.68 8.02 -23.60
C PHE A 190 2.38 7.00 -22.51
N ALA A 191 2.04 7.49 -21.32
CA ALA A 191 1.40 6.66 -20.30
C ALA A 191 -0.07 6.41 -20.67
N ASP A 192 -0.63 5.33 -20.11
CA ASP A 192 -2.06 5.04 -20.23
C ASP A 192 -2.95 6.08 -19.50
N GLY A 193 -2.37 6.86 -18.60
CA GLY A 193 -3.01 7.97 -17.92
C GLY A 193 -3.70 7.61 -16.63
N TYR A 194 -3.79 6.35 -16.26
CA TYR A 194 -4.30 5.92 -14.94
C TYR A 194 -3.21 6.06 -13.86
N GLY A 195 -3.62 6.09 -12.62
CA GLY A 195 -2.71 6.04 -11.47
C GLY A 195 -3.07 4.90 -10.52
N TYR A 196 -2.14 4.53 -9.66
CA TYR A 196 -2.38 3.60 -8.56
C TYR A 196 -1.47 3.91 -7.38
N ASP A 197 -0.20 3.58 -7.47
CA ASP A 197 0.76 3.76 -6.39
C ASP A 197 1.82 4.83 -6.72
N VAL A 198 2.52 5.32 -5.69
CA VAL A 198 3.66 6.23 -5.84
C VAL A 198 4.75 5.87 -4.84
N ARG A 199 6.00 5.79 -5.31
CA ARG A 199 7.18 5.53 -4.46
C ARG A 199 8.34 6.41 -4.87
N ALA A 200 9.16 6.79 -3.88
CA ALA A 200 10.36 7.58 -4.10
C ALA A 200 11.63 6.74 -3.93
N LEU A 201 12.61 7.02 -4.77
CA LEU A 201 13.99 6.56 -4.66
C LEU A 201 14.92 7.78 -4.59
N PRO A 202 15.07 8.40 -3.38
CA PRO A 202 15.71 9.70 -3.22
C PRO A 202 17.15 9.74 -3.71
N ARG A 203 17.90 8.65 -3.51
CA ARG A 203 19.31 8.54 -3.95
C ARG A 203 19.50 8.66 -5.46
N LYS A 204 18.44 8.47 -6.24
CA LYS A 204 18.42 8.63 -7.69
C LYS A 204 17.65 9.88 -8.15
N ASN A 205 17.10 10.65 -7.24
CA ASN A 205 16.18 11.75 -7.56
C ASN A 205 15.00 11.25 -8.42
N LEU A 206 14.45 10.09 -8.08
CA LEU A 206 13.35 9.47 -8.81
C LEU A 206 12.12 9.23 -7.93
N MET A 207 10.99 9.30 -8.58
CA MET A 207 9.69 8.86 -8.08
C MET A 207 9.05 8.00 -9.17
N PHE A 208 8.32 6.96 -8.77
CA PHE A 208 7.67 6.00 -9.66
C PHE A 208 6.18 6.03 -9.40
N THR A 209 5.38 5.95 -10.46
CA THR A 209 3.94 5.73 -10.36
C THR A 209 3.53 4.54 -11.18
N SER A 210 2.65 3.72 -10.63
CA SER A 210 2.03 2.59 -11.29
C SER A 210 0.61 2.93 -11.76
N SER A 211 -0.06 1.99 -12.39
CA SER A 211 -1.27 2.22 -13.16
C SER A 211 -2.30 1.12 -12.93
N PHE A 212 -3.59 1.48 -12.81
CA PHE A 212 -4.67 0.51 -12.61
C PHE A 212 -5.74 0.62 -13.70
N THR A 213 -6.82 1.37 -13.43
CA THR A 213 -7.95 1.55 -14.34
C THR A 213 -8.78 2.77 -13.92
N GLY A 214 -9.70 3.20 -14.78
CA GLY A 214 -10.59 4.32 -14.52
C GLY A 214 -11.80 3.97 -13.65
N TRP A 215 -12.49 5.02 -13.20
CA TRP A 215 -13.71 4.94 -12.37
C TRP A 215 -14.75 3.98 -12.95
N ASN A 216 -15.00 4.05 -14.24
CA ASN A 216 -16.00 3.20 -14.88
C ASN A 216 -15.77 1.71 -14.62
N ASN A 217 -14.51 1.28 -14.53
CA ASN A 217 -14.15 -0.11 -14.31
C ASN A 217 -14.20 -0.50 -12.84
N TYR A 218 -13.49 0.24 -11.98
CA TYR A 218 -13.40 -0.18 -10.57
C TYR A 218 -14.72 -0.02 -9.79
N MET A 219 -15.67 0.76 -10.32
CA MET A 219 -17.03 0.84 -9.77
C MET A 219 -17.99 -0.22 -10.33
N MET A 220 -17.57 -1.03 -11.31
CA MET A 220 -18.35 -2.18 -11.78
C MET A 220 -18.29 -3.35 -10.78
N ASN A 221 -19.33 -4.19 -10.79
CA ASN A 221 -19.22 -5.51 -10.17
C ASN A 221 -18.13 -6.33 -10.85
N LEU A 222 -17.28 -7.04 -10.09
CA LEU A 222 -16.14 -7.77 -10.63
C LEU A 222 -16.53 -8.77 -11.72
N GLY A 223 -17.62 -9.52 -11.54
CA GLY A 223 -18.08 -10.49 -12.54
C GLY A 223 -18.52 -9.83 -13.86
N ALA A 224 -19.19 -8.68 -13.77
CA ALA A 224 -19.59 -7.90 -14.94
C ALA A 224 -18.36 -7.31 -15.65
N LEU A 225 -17.40 -6.78 -14.90
CA LEU A 225 -16.14 -6.25 -15.42
C LEU A 225 -15.35 -7.31 -16.19
N MET A 226 -15.18 -8.49 -15.61
CA MET A 226 -14.44 -9.60 -16.23
C MET A 226 -15.11 -10.16 -17.48
N ALA A 227 -16.42 -9.97 -17.63
CA ALA A 227 -17.18 -10.38 -18.81
C ALA A 227 -17.20 -9.30 -19.92
N ASP A 228 -16.81 -8.06 -19.63
CA ASP A 228 -16.80 -6.94 -20.57
C ASP A 228 -15.43 -6.79 -21.24
N ALA A 229 -15.32 -7.25 -22.48
CA ALA A 229 -14.05 -7.21 -23.22
C ALA A 229 -13.55 -5.77 -23.52
N GLU A 230 -14.44 -4.79 -23.60
CA GLU A 230 -14.03 -3.39 -23.81
C GLU A 230 -13.54 -2.78 -22.49
N ALA A 231 -14.22 -3.03 -21.37
CA ALA A 231 -13.75 -2.63 -20.06
C ALA A 231 -12.37 -3.24 -19.74
N MET A 232 -12.15 -4.51 -20.09
CA MET A 232 -10.85 -5.19 -19.87
C MET A 232 -9.70 -4.58 -20.69
N LYS A 233 -9.96 -3.84 -21.77
CA LYS A 233 -8.91 -3.09 -22.50
C LYS A 233 -8.53 -1.78 -21.81
N ALA A 234 -9.36 -1.28 -20.90
CA ALA A 234 -9.16 -0.01 -20.19
C ALA A 234 -8.43 -0.20 -18.85
N PHE A 235 -7.50 -1.15 -18.79
CA PHE A 235 -6.55 -1.30 -17.68
C PHE A 235 -5.20 -0.74 -18.04
N GLY A 236 -4.49 -0.24 -17.04
CA GLY A 236 -3.18 0.34 -17.19
C GLY A 236 -2.09 -0.69 -17.49
N ASN A 237 -1.05 -0.24 -18.19
CA ASN A 237 0.06 -1.06 -18.64
C ASN A 237 1.39 -0.33 -18.52
N THR A 238 1.45 0.76 -17.74
CA THR A 238 2.65 1.59 -17.68
C THR A 238 3.07 1.90 -16.26
N VAL A 239 4.38 2.06 -16.07
CA VAL A 239 4.99 2.69 -14.91
C VAL A 239 5.70 3.96 -15.39
N VAL A 240 5.41 5.09 -14.75
CA VAL A 240 6.04 6.37 -15.08
C VAL A 240 7.13 6.69 -14.06
N LEU A 241 8.30 7.02 -14.55
CA LEU A 241 9.42 7.56 -13.78
C LEU A 241 9.37 9.07 -13.82
N TRP A 242 9.44 9.68 -12.65
CA TRP A 242 9.41 11.13 -12.46
C TRP A 242 10.71 11.64 -11.84
N ASP A 243 11.13 12.84 -12.22
CA ASP A 243 12.08 13.59 -11.41
C ASP A 243 11.42 13.91 -10.05
N LEU A 244 12.02 13.42 -8.98
CA LEU A 244 11.47 13.59 -7.63
C LEU A 244 11.42 15.05 -7.19
N HIS A 245 12.43 15.86 -7.55
CA HIS A 245 12.48 17.26 -7.14
C HIS A 245 11.73 18.17 -8.11
N ALA A 246 11.87 17.95 -9.41
CA ALA A 246 11.21 18.77 -10.43
C ALA A 246 9.73 18.40 -10.64
N ARG A 247 9.27 17.24 -10.17
CA ARG A 247 7.89 16.72 -10.39
C ARG A 247 7.56 16.61 -11.88
N GLN A 248 8.54 16.23 -12.70
CA GLN A 248 8.38 16.08 -14.14
C GLN A 248 8.58 14.63 -14.57
N PRO A 249 7.77 14.09 -15.49
CA PRO A 249 7.98 12.75 -16.02
C PRO A 249 9.31 12.68 -16.80
N ARG A 250 10.06 11.60 -16.60
CA ARG A 250 11.35 11.33 -17.24
C ARG A 250 11.31 10.18 -18.23
N LYS A 251 10.59 9.10 -17.88
CA LYS A 251 10.55 7.88 -18.67
C LYS A 251 9.23 7.14 -18.41
N ILE A 252 8.77 6.43 -19.43
CA ILE A 252 7.63 5.53 -19.33
C ILE A 252 8.14 4.13 -19.63
N LEU A 253 7.76 3.17 -18.80
CA LEU A 253 8.09 1.76 -18.94
C LEU A 253 6.80 0.97 -19.19
N ASP A 254 6.86 0.03 -20.13
CA ASP A 254 5.77 -0.90 -20.39
C ASP A 254 5.78 -2.02 -19.32
N VAL A 255 4.69 -2.12 -18.59
CA VAL A 255 4.45 -3.15 -17.57
C VAL A 255 3.00 -3.64 -17.72
N PRO A 256 2.73 -4.48 -18.71
CA PRO A 256 1.35 -4.83 -19.08
C PRO A 256 0.65 -5.70 -18.03
N GLY A 257 -0.64 -5.39 -17.82
CA GLY A 257 -1.53 -6.19 -17.00
C GLY A 257 -1.89 -5.57 -15.64
N ALA A 258 -2.03 -4.25 -15.57
CA ALA A 258 -2.35 -3.48 -14.39
C ALA A 258 -1.27 -3.63 -13.29
N PRO A 259 -0.14 -2.92 -13.41
CA PRO A 259 0.86 -2.85 -12.33
C PRO A 259 0.27 -2.09 -11.14
N LEU A 260 0.17 -2.75 -9.99
CA LEU A 260 -0.45 -2.19 -8.80
C LEU A 260 0.59 -1.60 -7.85
N GLU A 261 0.78 -2.20 -6.70
CA GLU A 261 1.69 -1.71 -5.67
C GLU A 261 3.15 -1.73 -6.12
N LEU A 262 3.87 -0.68 -5.77
CA LEU A 262 5.30 -0.55 -5.98
C LEU A 262 6.03 -0.67 -4.64
N ARG A 263 7.18 -1.36 -4.62
CA ARG A 263 8.09 -1.37 -3.46
C ARG A 263 9.51 -1.24 -3.94
N CYS A 264 10.18 -0.18 -3.50
CA CYS A 264 11.59 0.04 -3.84
C CYS A 264 12.50 -0.51 -2.75
N ALA A 265 13.65 -1.00 -3.15
CA ALA A 265 14.66 -1.55 -2.26
C ALA A 265 15.18 -0.52 -1.26
N TRP A 266 15.48 -0.97 -0.04
CA TRP A 266 15.96 -0.17 1.08
C TRP A 266 17.47 0.05 1.07
N GLY A 267 18.22 -0.92 0.55
CA GLY A 267 19.68 -0.87 0.50
C GLY A 267 20.19 0.30 -0.35
N GLU A 268 21.18 1.02 0.16
CA GLU A 268 21.71 2.22 -0.51
C GLU A 268 22.29 1.93 -1.90
N SER A 269 22.78 0.71 -2.12
CA SER A 269 23.31 0.24 -3.42
C SER A 269 22.25 -0.38 -4.32
N HIS A 270 21.02 -0.58 -3.85
CA HIS A 270 19.97 -1.30 -4.58
C HIS A 270 19.08 -0.31 -5.35
N ASN A 271 19.33 -0.14 -6.64
CA ASN A 271 18.58 0.78 -7.50
C ASN A 271 17.50 0.05 -8.28
N TYR A 272 16.52 -0.51 -7.56
CA TYR A 272 15.40 -1.21 -8.16
C TYR A 272 14.12 -1.09 -7.31
N CYS A 273 13.00 -1.36 -7.95
CA CYS A 273 11.69 -1.52 -7.33
C CYS A 273 11.00 -2.77 -7.89
N PHE A 274 10.06 -3.33 -7.14
CA PHE A 274 9.18 -4.38 -7.61
C PHE A 274 7.75 -3.85 -7.76
N THR A 275 7.01 -4.45 -8.68
CA THR A 275 5.54 -4.36 -8.76
C THR A 275 4.96 -5.72 -9.13
N SER A 276 3.67 -5.90 -8.90
CA SER A 276 2.94 -7.07 -9.37
C SER A 276 1.83 -6.64 -10.32
N THR A 277 1.55 -7.46 -11.34
CA THR A 277 0.49 -7.18 -12.31
C THR A 277 -0.75 -8.01 -12.02
N ALA A 278 -1.89 -7.34 -11.75
CA ALA A 278 -3.12 -7.97 -11.31
C ALA A 278 -3.71 -8.95 -12.33
N LEU A 279 -3.65 -8.59 -13.61
CA LEU A 279 -4.28 -9.36 -14.68
C LEU A 279 -3.37 -10.42 -15.30
N THR A 280 -2.05 -10.21 -15.29
CA THR A 280 -1.07 -11.14 -15.87
C THR A 280 -0.35 -11.99 -14.85
N SER A 281 -0.57 -11.73 -13.54
CA SER A 281 -0.04 -12.52 -12.43
C SER A 281 1.48 -12.69 -12.48
N LYS A 282 2.21 -11.59 -12.64
CA LYS A 282 3.67 -11.55 -12.69
C LYS A 282 4.24 -10.65 -11.60
N VAL A 283 5.42 -11.02 -11.10
CA VAL A 283 6.33 -10.11 -10.40
C VAL A 283 7.19 -9.41 -11.44
N TRP A 284 7.21 -8.09 -11.41
CA TRP A 284 8.02 -7.26 -12.28
C TRP A 284 9.12 -6.56 -11.49
N LEU A 285 10.31 -6.53 -12.04
CA LEU A 285 11.45 -5.74 -11.59
C LEU A 285 11.56 -4.48 -12.43
N ILE A 286 11.72 -3.35 -11.78
CA ILE A 286 12.03 -2.05 -12.38
C ILE A 286 13.40 -1.67 -11.86
N TYR A 287 14.40 -1.56 -12.72
CA TYR A 287 15.80 -1.45 -12.32
C TYR A 287 16.60 -0.54 -13.23
N GLU A 288 17.73 -0.07 -12.70
CA GLU A 288 18.75 0.65 -13.46
C GLU A 288 19.78 -0.35 -13.98
N ASP A 289 19.94 -0.42 -15.31
CA ASP A 289 20.93 -1.29 -15.95
C ASP A 289 22.37 -0.73 -15.86
N ASP A 290 23.34 -1.49 -16.38
CA ASP A 290 24.75 -1.14 -16.33
C ASP A 290 25.09 0.18 -17.10
N ASP A 291 24.24 0.57 -18.04
CA ASP A 291 24.36 1.83 -18.81
C ASP A 291 23.69 3.01 -18.10
N GLY A 292 23.07 2.77 -16.94
CA GLY A 292 22.32 3.76 -16.17
C GLY A 292 20.90 4.03 -16.69
N GLU A 293 20.42 3.18 -17.59
CA GLU A 293 19.06 3.26 -18.14
C GLU A 293 18.09 2.43 -17.32
N TRP A 294 16.88 2.98 -17.12
CA TRP A 294 15.83 2.29 -16.38
C TRP A 294 15.05 1.36 -17.28
N GLN A 295 14.89 0.11 -16.82
CA GLN A 295 14.23 -0.99 -17.52
C GLN A 295 13.12 -1.59 -16.66
N ALA A 296 12.24 -2.39 -17.28
CA ALA A 296 11.27 -3.23 -16.59
C ALA A 296 11.25 -4.62 -17.21
N GLU A 297 11.24 -5.65 -16.38
CA GLU A 297 11.15 -7.04 -16.83
C GLU A 297 10.32 -7.91 -15.87
N ALA A 298 9.64 -8.92 -16.41
CA ALA A 298 8.94 -9.92 -15.60
C ALA A 298 9.94 -10.95 -15.06
N VAL A 299 10.05 -11.06 -13.73
CA VAL A 299 11.07 -11.88 -13.06
C VAL A 299 10.50 -13.07 -12.30
N GLY A 300 9.18 -13.22 -12.22
CA GLY A 300 8.53 -14.33 -11.54
C GLY A 300 7.06 -14.47 -11.86
N ASP A 301 6.54 -15.71 -11.75
CA ASP A 301 5.13 -16.02 -11.87
C ASP A 301 4.45 -15.98 -10.49
N ILE A 302 3.17 -15.54 -10.45
CA ILE A 302 2.37 -15.50 -9.25
C ILE A 302 1.20 -16.47 -9.37
N GLY A 303 1.34 -17.64 -8.74
CA GLY A 303 0.31 -18.68 -8.78
C GLY A 303 0.03 -19.21 -10.18
N ASP A 304 -1.21 -19.61 -10.43
CA ASP A 304 -1.68 -20.09 -11.72
C ASP A 304 -2.44 -18.95 -12.45
N ALA A 305 -1.80 -18.33 -13.42
CA ALA A 305 -2.35 -17.18 -14.15
C ALA A 305 -3.70 -17.51 -14.83
N ALA A 306 -3.93 -18.77 -15.22
CA ALA A 306 -5.21 -19.19 -15.82
C ALA A 306 -6.40 -19.11 -14.84
N LYS A 307 -6.12 -19.09 -13.53
CA LYS A 307 -7.12 -18.93 -12.46
C LYS A 307 -7.26 -17.49 -11.98
N ILE A 308 -6.50 -16.59 -12.55
CA ILE A 308 -6.47 -15.15 -12.22
C ILE A 308 -6.41 -14.96 -10.69
N PRO A 309 -5.28 -15.28 -10.04
CA PRO A 309 -5.15 -15.15 -8.59
C PRO A 309 -5.32 -13.70 -8.10
N LEU A 310 -5.17 -12.72 -8.99
CA LEU A 310 -5.33 -11.29 -8.76
C LEU A 310 -4.35 -10.77 -7.70
N PRO A 311 -3.06 -10.62 -8.02
CA PRO A 311 -2.10 -9.96 -7.13
C PRO A 311 -2.52 -8.52 -6.83
N VAL A 312 -2.53 -8.13 -5.55
CA VAL A 312 -3.07 -6.83 -5.10
C VAL A 312 -2.10 -6.05 -4.22
N ASP A 313 -1.31 -6.70 -3.36
CA ASP A 313 -0.33 -6.01 -2.53
C ASP A 313 0.96 -6.81 -2.42
N ILE A 314 2.06 -6.08 -2.26
CA ILE A 314 3.40 -6.63 -2.06
C ILE A 314 4.11 -5.91 -0.92
N SER A 315 5.03 -6.62 -0.24
CA SER A 315 5.86 -6.03 0.81
C SER A 315 7.27 -6.63 0.76
N ILE A 316 8.28 -5.77 0.63
CA ILE A 316 9.69 -6.16 0.60
C ILE A 316 10.23 -6.22 2.04
N THR A 317 11.10 -7.20 2.34
CA THR A 317 11.78 -7.23 3.64
C THR A 317 12.85 -6.15 3.73
N ALA A 318 13.15 -5.70 4.95
CA ALA A 318 14.08 -4.59 5.17
C ALA A 318 15.53 -4.86 4.73
N ASP A 319 15.89 -6.14 4.54
CA ASP A 319 17.17 -6.60 4.00
C ASP A 319 17.15 -6.81 2.48
N ASP A 320 16.04 -6.48 1.83
CA ASP A 320 15.78 -6.66 0.39
C ASP A 320 15.93 -8.10 -0.11
N SER A 321 15.86 -9.09 0.79
CA SER A 321 16.07 -10.50 0.41
C SER A 321 14.80 -11.24 0.02
N ARG A 322 13.62 -10.72 0.45
CA ARG A 322 12.34 -11.40 0.26
C ARG A 322 11.22 -10.44 -0.10
N LEU A 323 10.23 -10.96 -0.81
CA LEU A 323 9.04 -10.24 -1.24
C LEU A 323 7.79 -11.04 -0.89
N TRP A 324 6.94 -10.47 -0.04
CA TRP A 324 5.58 -10.95 0.17
C TRP A 324 4.68 -10.48 -0.97
N VAL A 325 3.81 -11.36 -1.45
CA VAL A 325 2.82 -11.07 -2.49
C VAL A 325 1.48 -11.65 -2.06
N ASN A 326 0.47 -10.80 -1.94
CA ASN A 326 -0.90 -11.23 -1.68
C ASN A 326 -1.70 -11.33 -2.97
N THR A 327 -2.53 -12.35 -3.05
CA THR A 327 -3.46 -12.56 -4.17
C THR A 327 -4.88 -12.65 -3.65
N TRP A 328 -5.70 -11.70 -4.09
CA TRP A 328 -7.03 -11.51 -3.52
C TRP A 328 -8.00 -12.65 -3.85
N ASN A 329 -8.00 -13.12 -5.08
CA ASN A 329 -9.01 -14.05 -5.57
C ASN A 329 -8.89 -15.45 -4.95
N ASP A 330 -7.69 -15.94 -4.72
CA ASP A 330 -7.45 -17.24 -4.09
C ASP A 330 -7.19 -17.16 -2.58
N GLY A 331 -7.11 -15.93 -2.02
CA GLY A 331 -6.88 -15.67 -0.60
C GLY A 331 -5.53 -16.15 -0.09
N MET A 332 -4.50 -16.17 -0.97
CA MET A 332 -3.17 -16.67 -0.67
C MET A 332 -2.18 -15.54 -0.42
N THR A 333 -1.30 -15.72 0.55
CA THR A 333 -0.03 -15.00 0.62
C THR A 333 1.09 -15.88 0.08
N ARG A 334 2.07 -15.28 -0.61
CA ARG A 334 3.24 -15.96 -1.16
C ARG A 334 4.51 -15.20 -0.78
N LEU A 335 5.57 -15.93 -0.51
CA LEU A 335 6.89 -15.37 -0.22
C LEU A 335 7.85 -15.77 -1.31
N TYR A 336 8.54 -14.79 -1.86
CA TYR A 336 9.57 -14.96 -2.87
C TYR A 336 10.95 -14.67 -2.29
N ASP A 337 11.94 -15.45 -2.66
CA ASP A 337 13.36 -15.11 -2.54
C ASP A 337 13.70 -14.18 -3.72
N ILE A 338 14.17 -12.98 -3.40
CA ILE A 338 14.59 -11.93 -4.33
C ILE A 338 16.05 -11.52 -4.10
N SER A 339 16.86 -12.40 -3.49
CA SER A 339 18.30 -12.18 -3.31
C SER A 339 19.01 -11.97 -4.65
N ASP A 340 18.50 -12.60 -5.72
CA ASP A 340 18.73 -12.24 -7.10
C ASP A 340 17.45 -11.55 -7.62
N PRO A 341 17.44 -10.21 -7.76
CA PRO A 341 16.22 -9.48 -8.13
C PRO A 341 15.71 -9.83 -9.53
N HIS A 342 16.59 -10.32 -10.43
CA HIS A 342 16.23 -10.74 -11.78
C HIS A 342 15.58 -12.14 -11.84
N ASN A 343 15.45 -12.85 -10.70
CA ASN A 343 14.95 -14.20 -10.66
C ASN A 343 14.17 -14.48 -9.37
N ALA A 344 13.01 -13.85 -9.24
CA ALA A 344 12.14 -14.01 -8.08
C ALA A 344 11.60 -15.45 -7.99
N LYS A 345 11.96 -16.17 -6.92
CA LYS A 345 11.56 -17.57 -6.71
C LYS A 345 10.60 -17.70 -5.56
N GLN A 346 9.41 -18.23 -5.81
CA GLN A 346 8.48 -18.54 -4.73
C GLN A 346 9.06 -19.63 -3.82
N ILE A 347 9.22 -19.31 -2.52
CA ILE A 347 9.78 -20.22 -1.50
C ILE A 347 8.74 -20.68 -0.47
N TYR A 348 7.60 -19.97 -0.36
CA TYR A 348 6.54 -20.28 0.58
C TYR A 348 5.19 -19.80 0.07
N SER A 349 4.09 -20.42 0.53
CA SER A 349 2.73 -19.91 0.36
C SER A 349 1.80 -20.43 1.43
N LYS A 350 0.76 -19.65 1.76
CA LYS A 350 -0.25 -19.99 2.74
C LYS A 350 -1.61 -19.38 2.38
N LYS A 351 -2.67 -20.15 2.55
CA LYS A 351 -4.05 -19.64 2.53
C LYS A 351 -4.27 -18.84 3.81
N ILE A 352 -4.70 -17.57 3.66
CA ILE A 352 -4.97 -16.67 4.80
C ILE A 352 -6.46 -16.59 5.08
N GLY A 353 -7.29 -16.52 4.06
CA GLY A 353 -8.73 -16.44 4.17
C GLY A 353 -9.43 -16.71 2.84
N GLU A 354 -10.69 -16.35 2.71
CA GLU A 354 -11.42 -16.49 1.46
C GLU A 354 -10.93 -15.48 0.39
N GLN A 355 -10.46 -14.35 0.86
CA GLN A 355 -9.76 -13.31 0.09
C GLN A 355 -8.66 -12.73 0.99
N VAL A 356 -7.60 -12.18 0.41
CA VAL A 356 -6.57 -11.45 1.17
C VAL A 356 -6.13 -10.24 0.36
N ASN A 357 -6.14 -9.07 0.98
CA ASN A 357 -5.72 -7.84 0.31
C ASN A 357 -4.36 -7.37 0.81
N MET A 358 -4.31 -6.55 1.84
CA MET A 358 -3.07 -5.90 2.25
C MET A 358 -2.18 -6.81 3.10
N VAL A 359 -0.86 -6.62 2.93
CA VAL A 359 0.19 -7.23 3.74
C VAL A 359 1.07 -6.17 4.36
N SER A 360 1.34 -6.26 5.66
CA SER A 360 2.25 -5.37 6.36
C SER A 360 3.14 -6.15 7.32
N GLN A 361 4.41 -5.82 7.36
CA GLN A 361 5.37 -6.44 8.27
C GLN A 361 5.54 -5.57 9.52
N SER A 362 5.64 -6.20 10.70
CA SER A 362 5.98 -5.49 11.94
C SER A 362 7.37 -4.86 11.83
N TRP A 363 7.64 -3.82 12.63
CA TRP A 363 8.92 -3.10 12.58
C TRP A 363 10.15 -3.96 12.91
N ASP A 364 9.96 -5.04 13.66
CA ASP A 364 11.02 -6.01 13.97
C ASP A 364 11.08 -7.22 13.00
N GLY A 365 10.21 -7.25 11.98
CA GLY A 365 10.14 -8.30 10.97
C GLY A 365 9.62 -9.66 11.44
N LYS A 366 9.13 -9.74 12.68
CA LYS A 366 8.71 -11.02 13.29
C LYS A 366 7.25 -11.35 13.10
N ARG A 367 6.44 -10.38 12.70
CA ARG A 367 4.99 -10.55 12.47
C ARG A 367 4.61 -10.04 11.10
N VAL A 368 3.61 -10.70 10.54
CA VAL A 368 2.97 -10.29 9.28
C VAL A 368 1.48 -10.13 9.52
N TYR A 369 0.94 -9.02 9.09
CA TYR A 369 -0.44 -8.61 9.25
C TYR A 369 -1.17 -8.66 7.92
N TYR A 370 -2.42 -9.08 7.96
CA TYR A 370 -3.27 -9.21 6.77
C TYR A 370 -4.65 -8.63 7.00
N THR A 371 -5.17 -7.92 5.99
CA THR A 371 -6.58 -7.52 5.87
C THR A 371 -7.17 -8.09 4.58
N SER A 372 -8.48 -8.05 4.45
CA SER A 372 -9.19 -8.85 3.44
C SER A 372 -9.90 -8.07 2.37
N SER A 373 -10.46 -6.88 2.67
CA SER A 373 -11.29 -6.13 1.74
C SER A 373 -10.48 -5.47 0.62
N LEU A 374 -10.96 -5.55 -0.60
CA LEU A 374 -10.38 -4.87 -1.76
C LEU A 374 -11.25 -3.69 -2.21
N LEU A 375 -12.45 -3.95 -2.67
CA LEU A 375 -13.46 -2.97 -3.07
C LEU A 375 -14.84 -3.52 -2.70
N ALA A 376 -15.75 -2.65 -2.23
CA ALA A 376 -17.09 -3.08 -1.80
C ALA A 376 -17.83 -3.89 -2.88
N ASN A 377 -17.68 -3.49 -4.16
CA ASN A 377 -18.32 -4.15 -5.29
C ASN A 377 -17.61 -5.45 -5.74
N TRP A 378 -16.40 -5.70 -5.25
CA TRP A 378 -15.60 -6.87 -5.62
C TRP A 378 -15.52 -7.88 -4.49
N ASP A 379 -15.61 -7.43 -3.23
CA ASP A 379 -15.48 -8.27 -2.07
C ASP A 379 -16.46 -9.44 -2.09
N LYS A 380 -15.95 -10.61 -1.78
CA LYS A 380 -16.74 -11.83 -1.68
C LYS A 380 -17.79 -11.67 -0.57
N GLN A 381 -18.94 -12.27 -0.80
CA GLN A 381 -20.07 -12.26 0.15
C GLN A 381 -20.26 -13.63 0.83
N GLU A 382 -19.63 -14.67 0.30
CA GLU A 382 -19.70 -16.05 0.77
C GLU A 382 -18.34 -16.75 0.61
N PRO A 383 -18.02 -17.75 1.45
CA PRO A 383 -18.83 -18.21 2.59
C PRO A 383 -18.77 -17.22 3.75
N LYS A 384 -19.87 -17.09 4.51
CA LYS A 384 -19.89 -16.29 5.74
C LYS A 384 -18.98 -16.92 6.79
N GLY A 385 -18.29 -16.09 7.56
CA GLY A 385 -17.44 -16.54 8.66
C GLY A 385 -16.20 -15.68 8.88
N PRO A 386 -15.34 -16.07 9.81
CA PRO A 386 -14.19 -15.28 10.26
C PRO A 386 -13.08 -15.12 9.20
N ASP A 387 -13.14 -15.90 8.13
CA ASP A 387 -12.15 -15.86 7.03
C ASP A 387 -12.58 -14.97 5.85
N LEU A 388 -13.73 -14.28 5.97
CA LEU A 388 -14.25 -13.42 4.92
C LEU A 388 -13.74 -11.97 5.06
N GLN A 389 -14.01 -11.32 6.21
CA GLN A 389 -13.56 -9.95 6.49
C GLN A 389 -12.83 -9.91 7.84
N TYR A 390 -11.53 -9.72 7.82
CA TYR A 390 -10.69 -9.93 8.99
C TYR A 390 -9.46 -9.02 9.06
N LEU A 391 -8.97 -8.84 10.29
CA LEU A 391 -7.56 -8.55 10.58
C LEU A 391 -6.93 -9.80 11.15
N LYS A 392 -5.89 -10.33 10.52
CA LYS A 392 -5.11 -11.46 11.01
C LYS A 392 -3.65 -11.10 11.21
N VAL A 393 -3.07 -11.63 12.29
CA VAL A 393 -1.65 -11.45 12.62
C VAL A 393 -1.00 -12.83 12.76
N TYR A 394 0.15 -12.96 12.15
CA TYR A 394 0.95 -14.18 12.18
C TYR A 394 2.35 -13.87 12.68
N ASP A 395 2.87 -14.68 13.60
CA ASP A 395 4.31 -14.75 13.84
C ASP A 395 4.99 -15.41 12.65
N PHE A 396 6.16 -14.88 12.28
CA PHE A 396 6.98 -15.42 11.19
C PHE A 396 8.38 -15.74 11.71
N ASP A 397 8.76 -17.02 11.68
CA ASP A 397 10.07 -17.51 12.16
C ASP A 397 11.15 -17.54 11.06
N GLY A 398 10.87 -16.95 9.91
CA GLY A 398 11.71 -16.99 8.71
C GLY A 398 11.38 -18.14 7.74
N LYS A 399 10.47 -19.05 8.14
CA LYS A 399 10.05 -20.21 7.33
C LYS A 399 8.53 -20.38 7.26
N GLU A 400 7.85 -20.22 8.40
CA GLU A 400 6.42 -20.49 8.50
C GLU A 400 5.68 -19.35 9.21
N LEU A 401 4.41 -19.18 8.84
CA LEU A 401 3.45 -18.26 9.47
C LEU A 401 2.62 -19.04 10.48
N LYS A 402 2.62 -18.59 11.74
CA LYS A 402 1.77 -19.10 12.83
C LYS A 402 0.80 -18.00 13.26
N GLU A 403 -0.51 -18.23 13.07
CA GLU A 403 -1.55 -17.28 13.49
C GLU A 403 -1.51 -17.04 15.00
N THR A 404 -1.51 -15.78 15.41
CA THR A 404 -1.47 -15.34 16.82
C THR A 404 -2.66 -14.46 17.17
N LEU A 405 -3.28 -13.83 16.17
CA LEU A 405 -4.48 -13.01 16.35
C LEU A 405 -5.36 -13.12 15.11
N SER A 406 -6.68 -13.24 15.32
CA SER A 406 -7.69 -13.11 14.28
C SER A 406 -8.89 -12.37 14.82
N ILE A 407 -9.32 -11.32 14.14
CA ILE A 407 -10.52 -10.55 14.45
C ILE A 407 -11.46 -10.62 13.25
N ASP A 408 -12.64 -11.20 13.45
CA ASP A 408 -13.74 -11.17 12.49
C ASP A 408 -14.40 -9.78 12.54
N PHE A 409 -14.19 -8.96 11.51
CA PHE A 409 -14.68 -7.60 11.46
C PHE A 409 -16.18 -7.51 11.24
N LEU A 410 -16.78 -8.47 10.55
CA LEU A 410 -18.25 -8.52 10.39
C LEU A 410 -18.94 -8.89 11.72
N ALA A 411 -18.47 -9.92 12.40
CA ALA A 411 -18.99 -10.32 13.71
C ALA A 411 -18.78 -9.24 14.77
N ALA A 412 -17.67 -8.52 14.72
CA ALA A 412 -17.37 -7.38 15.58
C ALA A 412 -18.12 -6.10 15.19
N LYS A 413 -18.93 -6.13 14.12
CA LYS A 413 -19.70 -4.98 13.58
C LYS A 413 -18.85 -3.80 13.16
N LEU A 414 -17.65 -4.06 12.67
CA LEU A 414 -16.66 -3.04 12.27
C LEU A 414 -16.69 -2.72 10.77
N GLY A 415 -17.21 -3.63 9.92
CA GLY A 415 -17.24 -3.47 8.46
C GLY A 415 -16.21 -4.36 7.76
N ALA A 416 -15.64 -3.89 6.65
CA ALA A 416 -14.69 -4.61 5.82
C ALA A 416 -13.30 -3.93 5.84
N PRO A 417 -12.26 -4.54 6.44
CA PRO A 417 -10.96 -3.92 6.67
C PRO A 417 -10.14 -3.88 5.39
N HIS A 418 -9.68 -2.67 4.99
CA HIS A 418 -8.86 -2.50 3.80
C HIS A 418 -7.38 -2.34 4.15
N GLN A 419 -6.90 -1.15 4.51
CA GLN A 419 -5.47 -0.92 4.74
C GLN A 419 -5.15 -0.64 6.21
N MET A 420 -3.90 -0.89 6.58
CA MET A 420 -3.42 -0.77 7.95
C MET A 420 -2.12 0.03 8.05
N ARG A 421 -1.92 0.70 9.21
CA ARG A 421 -0.68 1.36 9.62
C ARG A 421 -0.41 1.10 11.09
N PHE A 422 0.85 1.21 11.49
CA PHE A 422 1.24 0.97 12.89
C PHE A 422 1.46 2.26 13.67
N GLY A 423 1.20 2.17 14.97
CA GLY A 423 1.46 3.21 15.94
C GLY A 423 2.03 2.64 17.24
N ALA A 424 2.75 3.46 17.99
CA ALA A 424 3.24 3.13 19.32
C ALA A 424 3.42 4.38 20.16
N TYR A 425 3.25 4.28 21.46
CA TYR A 425 3.53 5.37 22.41
C TYR A 425 4.98 5.86 22.31
N ALA A 426 5.93 4.94 22.12
CA ALA A 426 7.34 5.26 22.05
C ALA A 426 7.74 6.19 20.89
N LEU A 427 6.88 6.34 19.87
CA LEU A 427 7.13 7.24 18.74
C LEU A 427 7.03 8.71 19.12
N TYR A 428 6.28 9.04 20.17
CA TYR A 428 5.83 10.40 20.46
C TYR A 428 6.37 10.96 21.79
N GLY A 429 7.41 10.31 22.35
CA GLY A 429 7.95 10.63 23.65
C GLY A 429 7.06 10.11 24.79
N GLU A 430 7.65 9.76 25.92
CA GLU A 430 6.90 9.35 27.10
C GLU A 430 5.88 10.45 27.46
N LYS A 431 4.62 10.27 27.09
CA LYS A 431 3.56 10.84 27.94
C LYS A 431 3.71 10.10 29.26
N THR A 432 4.28 10.81 30.25
CA THR A 432 4.19 10.42 31.64
C THR A 432 2.86 9.72 31.85
N ALA A 433 2.93 8.45 32.24
CA ALA A 433 1.81 7.67 32.69
C ALA A 433 1.08 8.47 33.79
N GLY A 434 0.08 9.18 33.35
CA GLY A 434 -0.91 9.88 34.17
C GLY A 434 -2.19 9.09 34.07
N ARG A 435 -2.18 7.98 34.80
CA ARG A 435 -3.31 7.24 35.38
C ARG A 435 -4.56 7.02 34.53
#